data_46d6062615faa4a078950f28ec5dd872
#
_entry.id   46d6062615faa4a078950f28ec5dd872
#
_cell.length_a   1.000
_cell.length_b   1.000
_cell.length_c   1.000
_cell.angle_alpha   90.00
_cell.angle_beta   90.00
_cell.angle_gamma   90.00
#
_symmetry.space_group_name_H-M   'P 1'
#
loop_
_entity.id
_entity.type
_entity.pdbx_description
1 polymer ?
#
loop_
_entity_poly.entity_id
_entity_poly.type
_entity_poly.pdbx_seq_one_letter_code
_entity_poly.pdbx_strand_id
1 'polypeptide(L)'
;LCVDGNGRQLVAFGRGLGFKNVGDEVPLSEIQRTFYNVSSRYIALVDEVPDELLELTSDVIDMSTGLLSYEVSPNLPFILADHIAYAVKRKEQNIVVRMPLSLDVRQQYPVEFRIGEYALKIIRKRLNVRLPAHEAVGIAMAFINNMADSDSCEVVKEFSADIYDRVLEESTVAVENRLGIQVDREGFDYARFATHLQYLFNRLNSGESIVSDNRKMYLSLKKEYPVASMCADDIASVLSR
;
A
#
# COMPACT_ATOMS: atom_id res chain seq x y z
N LEU A 1 -17.14 7.10 6.42
CA LEU A 1 -16.40 8.32 6.73
C LEU A 1 -17.19 9.11 7.77
N CYS A 2 -16.52 9.60 8.82
CA CYS A 2 -17.14 10.33 9.93
C CYS A 2 -16.40 11.64 10.18
N VAL A 3 -17.01 12.51 11.00
CA VAL A 3 -16.41 13.74 11.51
C VAL A 3 -16.46 13.69 13.03
N ASP A 4 -15.36 13.95 13.71
CA ASP A 4 -15.33 14.00 15.19
C ASP A 4 -15.91 15.30 15.73
N GLY A 5 -16.08 15.39 17.05
CA GLY A 5 -16.62 16.58 17.72
C GLY A 5 -15.78 17.87 17.54
N ASN A 6 -14.56 17.75 16.99
CA ASN A 6 -13.67 18.89 16.66
C ASN A 6 -13.69 19.23 15.16
N GLY A 7 -14.53 18.59 14.37
CA GLY A 7 -14.63 18.81 12.93
C GLY A 7 -13.56 18.09 12.10
N ARG A 8 -12.77 17.18 12.68
CA ARG A 8 -11.75 16.41 11.94
C ARG A 8 -12.36 15.19 11.29
N GLN A 9 -12.02 14.96 10.03
CA GLN A 9 -12.44 13.76 9.29
C GLN A 9 -11.67 12.53 9.78
N LEU A 10 -12.39 11.41 9.87
CA LEU A 10 -11.85 10.12 10.23
C LEU A 10 -12.60 8.99 9.53
N VAL A 11 -11.95 7.86 9.36
CA VAL A 11 -12.60 6.60 8.98
C VAL A 11 -12.90 5.83 10.25
N ALA A 12 -14.17 5.49 10.49
CA ALA A 12 -14.61 4.69 11.62
C ALA A 12 -15.07 3.32 11.15
N PHE A 13 -14.62 2.28 11.86
CA PHE A 13 -15.07 0.91 11.67
C PHE A 13 -15.88 0.46 12.87
N GLY A 14 -16.94 -0.29 12.61
CA GLY A 14 -17.79 -0.86 13.63
C GLY A 14 -19.01 -1.55 13.02
N ARG A 15 -19.65 -2.41 13.80
CA ARG A 15 -20.80 -3.19 13.32
C ARG A 15 -21.95 -2.27 12.89
N GLY A 16 -22.38 -2.44 11.65
CA GLY A 16 -23.55 -1.73 11.12
C GLY A 16 -23.32 -0.28 10.75
N LEU A 17 -22.10 0.28 10.88
CA LEU A 17 -21.83 1.67 10.55
C LEU A 17 -22.05 2.00 9.07
N GLY A 18 -21.76 1.07 8.17
CA GLY A 18 -21.97 1.23 6.73
C GLY A 18 -23.44 1.35 6.31
N PHE A 19 -24.38 0.99 7.19
CA PHE A 19 -25.82 1.09 6.92
C PHE A 19 -26.47 2.36 7.48
N LYS A 20 -25.72 3.21 8.18
CA LYS A 20 -26.20 4.49 8.70
C LYS A 20 -26.31 5.52 7.57
N ASN A 21 -27.28 6.43 7.73
CA ASN A 21 -27.44 7.51 6.76
C ASN A 21 -26.40 8.61 7.00
N VAL A 22 -26.10 9.36 5.94
CA VAL A 22 -25.24 10.53 6.06
C VAL A 22 -25.90 11.56 6.97
N GLY A 23 -25.19 11.98 8.01
CA GLY A 23 -25.66 12.92 9.05
C GLY A 23 -26.15 12.26 10.33
N ASP A 24 -26.25 10.93 10.38
CA ASP A 24 -26.59 10.22 11.63
C ASP A 24 -25.42 10.30 12.62
N GLU A 25 -25.76 10.47 13.91
CA GLU A 25 -24.76 10.34 14.98
C GLU A 25 -24.32 8.89 15.16
N VAL A 26 -23.02 8.69 15.32
CA VAL A 26 -22.43 7.38 15.57
C VAL A 26 -22.03 7.29 17.05
N PRO A 27 -22.74 6.47 17.86
CA PRO A 27 -22.33 6.26 19.25
C PRO A 27 -20.95 5.62 19.35
N LEU A 28 -20.13 6.07 20.29
CA LEU A 28 -18.78 5.51 20.51
C LEU A 28 -18.80 4.01 20.81
N SER A 29 -19.91 3.49 21.38
CA SER A 29 -20.09 2.08 21.66
C SER A 29 -20.21 1.20 20.40
N GLU A 30 -20.54 1.79 19.25
CA GLU A 30 -20.64 1.09 17.97
C GLU A 30 -19.31 1.14 17.19
N ILE A 31 -18.39 2.01 17.60
CA ILE A 31 -17.09 2.18 16.95
C ILE A 31 -16.09 1.19 17.54
N GLN A 32 -15.55 0.35 16.71
CA GLN A 32 -14.49 -0.58 17.08
C GLN A 32 -13.09 0.03 16.87
N ARG A 33 -12.92 0.76 15.76
CA ARG A 33 -11.64 1.42 15.40
C ARG A 33 -11.88 2.75 14.70
N THR A 34 -10.91 3.64 14.85
CA THR A 34 -10.86 4.93 14.16
C THR A 34 -9.50 5.15 13.53
N PHE A 35 -9.48 5.71 12.33
CA PHE A 35 -8.27 6.10 11.62
C PHE A 35 -8.36 7.57 11.25
N TYR A 36 -7.44 8.36 11.79
CA TYR A 36 -7.30 9.78 11.50
C TYR A 36 -6.29 10.00 10.38
N ASN A 37 -6.39 11.12 9.68
CA ASN A 37 -5.43 11.50 8.63
C ASN A 37 -5.32 10.47 7.49
N VAL A 38 -6.39 9.74 7.21
CA VAL A 38 -6.46 8.84 6.06
C VAL A 38 -6.60 9.68 4.80
N SER A 39 -5.68 9.49 3.86
CA SER A 39 -5.75 10.17 2.56
C SER A 39 -7.01 9.74 1.80
N SER A 40 -7.66 10.68 1.11
CA SER A 40 -8.87 10.44 0.32
C SER A 40 -8.73 9.31 -0.69
N ARG A 41 -7.53 9.05 -1.19
CA ARG A 41 -7.21 7.94 -2.09
C ARG A 41 -7.47 6.57 -1.47
N TYR A 42 -7.18 6.43 -0.17
CA TYR A 42 -7.40 5.16 0.54
C TYR A 42 -8.86 4.98 0.97
N ILE A 43 -9.63 6.05 1.02
CA ILE A 43 -11.07 5.97 1.32
C ILE A 43 -11.79 5.18 0.21
N ALA A 44 -11.42 5.37 -1.05
CA ALA A 44 -11.95 4.58 -2.16
C ALA A 44 -11.62 3.08 -2.06
N LEU A 45 -10.46 2.74 -1.47
CA LEU A 45 -10.07 1.34 -1.24
C LEU A 45 -10.88 0.67 -0.13
N VAL A 46 -11.40 1.46 0.83
CA VAL A 46 -12.19 0.92 1.96
C VAL A 46 -13.46 0.21 1.47
N ASP A 47 -14.11 0.75 0.44
CA ASP A 47 -15.36 0.18 -0.08
C ASP A 47 -15.13 -1.15 -0.83
N GLU A 48 -13.91 -1.42 -1.27
CA GLU A 48 -13.57 -2.63 -2.04
C GLU A 48 -12.89 -3.72 -1.20
N VAL A 49 -12.34 -3.36 -0.04
CA VAL A 49 -11.63 -4.30 0.84
C VAL A 49 -12.60 -4.87 1.88
N PRO A 50 -12.71 -6.20 2.04
CA PRO A 50 -13.54 -6.79 3.07
C PRO A 50 -13.16 -6.32 4.48
N ASP A 51 -14.17 -6.03 5.32
CA ASP A 51 -13.99 -5.58 6.71
C ASP A 51 -13.06 -6.52 7.50
N GLU A 52 -13.19 -7.84 7.28
CA GLU A 52 -12.36 -8.85 7.94
C GLU A 52 -10.86 -8.66 7.65
N LEU A 53 -10.51 -8.21 6.44
CA LEU A 53 -9.12 -7.90 6.08
C LEU A 53 -8.63 -6.63 6.78
N LEU A 54 -9.46 -5.61 6.91
CA LEU A 54 -9.10 -4.38 7.62
C LEU A 54 -8.91 -4.63 9.12
N GLU A 55 -9.76 -5.47 9.73
CA GLU A 55 -9.56 -5.91 11.11
C GLU A 55 -8.25 -6.70 11.26
N LEU A 56 -8.00 -7.66 10.36
CA LEU A 56 -6.79 -8.48 10.39
C LEU A 56 -5.53 -7.63 10.28
N THR A 57 -5.49 -6.69 9.34
CA THR A 57 -4.32 -5.82 9.13
C THR A 57 -4.08 -4.89 10.30
N SER A 58 -5.15 -4.35 10.87
CA SER A 58 -5.07 -3.52 12.06
C SER A 58 -4.47 -4.30 13.24
N ASP A 59 -4.90 -5.55 13.46
CA ASP A 59 -4.33 -6.38 14.53
C ASP A 59 -2.84 -6.72 14.30
N VAL A 60 -2.45 -6.93 13.03
CA VAL A 60 -1.03 -7.11 12.68
C VAL A 60 -0.22 -5.87 13.00
N ILE A 61 -0.75 -4.68 12.69
CA ILE A 61 -0.08 -3.41 12.96
C ILE A 61 0.00 -3.15 14.46
N ASP A 62 -1.08 -3.32 15.21
CA ASP A 62 -1.09 -3.15 16.66
C ASP A 62 -0.03 -4.03 17.35
N MET A 63 0.06 -5.28 16.93
CA MET A 63 1.08 -6.20 17.45
C MET A 63 2.50 -5.76 17.08
N SER A 64 2.67 -5.16 15.89
CA SER A 64 3.98 -4.72 15.39
C SER A 64 4.49 -3.44 16.06
N THR A 65 3.60 -2.59 16.60
CA THR A 65 3.95 -1.29 17.19
C THR A 65 5.00 -1.43 18.31
N GLY A 66 4.95 -2.52 19.09
CA GLY A 66 5.95 -2.78 20.14
C GLY A 66 7.28 -3.38 19.63
N LEU A 67 7.37 -3.75 18.36
CA LEU A 67 8.55 -4.36 17.75
C LEU A 67 9.33 -3.38 16.86
N LEU A 68 8.66 -2.38 16.34
CA LEU A 68 9.23 -1.37 15.44
C LEU A 68 9.86 -0.23 16.24
N SER A 69 10.95 0.31 15.74
CA SER A 69 11.62 1.50 16.30
C SER A 69 11.12 2.81 15.71
N TYR A 70 10.11 2.75 14.85
CA TYR A 70 9.50 3.88 14.15
C TYR A 70 7.98 3.78 14.17
N GLU A 71 7.31 4.89 13.94
CA GLU A 71 5.86 4.93 13.76
C GLU A 71 5.52 4.59 12.30
N VAL A 72 4.35 4.00 12.10
CA VAL A 72 3.85 3.68 10.77
C VAL A 72 2.79 4.66 10.33
N SER A 73 2.70 4.88 9.03
CA SER A 73 1.67 5.74 8.43
C SER A 73 0.25 5.30 8.82
N PRO A 74 -0.67 6.24 9.13
CA PRO A 74 -2.08 5.95 9.34
C PRO A 74 -2.76 5.22 8.18
N ASN A 75 -2.18 5.29 6.99
CA ASN A 75 -2.68 4.63 5.78
C ASN A 75 -2.25 3.15 5.66
N LEU A 76 -1.28 2.70 6.46
CA LEU A 76 -0.75 1.34 6.36
C LEU A 76 -1.81 0.23 6.48
N PRO A 77 -2.85 0.32 7.35
CA PRO A 77 -3.89 -0.71 7.43
C PRO A 77 -4.58 -0.96 6.08
N PHE A 78 -4.89 0.10 5.35
CA PHE A 78 -5.56 0.03 4.04
C PHE A 78 -4.64 -0.54 2.96
N ILE A 79 -3.40 -0.08 2.93
CA ILE A 79 -2.37 -0.55 2.00
C ILE A 79 -2.09 -2.04 2.21
N LEU A 80 -1.97 -2.45 3.46
CA LEU A 80 -1.70 -3.84 3.80
C LEU A 80 -2.91 -4.73 3.49
N ALA A 81 -4.13 -4.23 3.72
CA ALA A 81 -5.35 -4.94 3.40
C ALA A 81 -5.50 -5.17 1.89
N ASP A 82 -5.24 -4.14 1.07
CA ASP A 82 -5.18 -4.27 -0.38
C ASP A 82 -4.13 -5.29 -0.84
N HIS A 83 -2.92 -5.19 -0.29
CA HIS A 83 -1.85 -6.13 -0.62
C HIS A 83 -2.25 -7.58 -0.32
N ILE A 84 -2.85 -7.83 0.85
CA ILE A 84 -3.30 -9.18 1.23
C ILE A 84 -4.47 -9.64 0.35
N ALA A 85 -5.46 -8.78 0.08
CA ALA A 85 -6.57 -9.10 -0.82
C ALA A 85 -6.07 -9.55 -2.19
N TYR A 86 -5.10 -8.82 -2.73
CA TYR A 86 -4.50 -9.17 -4.02
C TYR A 86 -3.67 -10.46 -3.96
N ALA A 87 -2.93 -10.69 -2.88
CA ALA A 87 -2.19 -11.94 -2.68
C ALA A 87 -3.14 -13.15 -2.63
N VAL A 88 -4.30 -13.00 -1.98
CA VAL A 88 -5.36 -14.03 -1.95
C VAL A 88 -5.90 -14.27 -3.36
N LYS A 89 -6.28 -13.21 -4.08
CA LYS A 89 -6.79 -13.29 -5.46
C LYS A 89 -5.78 -13.97 -6.40
N ARG A 90 -4.50 -13.62 -6.32
CA ARG A 90 -3.44 -14.28 -7.09
C ARG A 90 -3.34 -15.77 -6.77
N LYS A 91 -3.44 -16.12 -5.50
CA LYS A 91 -3.41 -17.50 -5.05
C LYS A 91 -4.57 -18.31 -5.63
N GLU A 92 -5.78 -17.76 -5.65
CA GLU A 92 -6.97 -18.37 -6.24
C GLU A 92 -6.83 -18.58 -7.75
N GLN A 93 -6.22 -17.62 -8.42
CA GLN A 93 -5.95 -17.67 -9.86
C GLN A 93 -4.71 -18.50 -10.23
N ASN A 94 -4.01 -19.09 -9.25
CA ASN A 94 -2.76 -19.81 -9.43
C ASN A 94 -1.65 -19.00 -10.13
N ILE A 95 -1.66 -17.68 -9.94
CA ILE A 95 -0.62 -16.78 -10.46
C ILE A 95 0.57 -16.85 -9.50
N VAL A 96 1.71 -17.33 -10.01
CA VAL A 96 2.95 -17.41 -9.26
C VAL A 96 3.79 -16.17 -9.55
N VAL A 97 4.01 -15.35 -8.53
CA VAL A 97 4.96 -14.23 -8.60
C VAL A 97 6.26 -14.64 -7.90
N ARG A 98 7.38 -14.49 -8.59
CA ARG A 98 8.70 -14.68 -7.97
C ARG A 98 9.11 -13.38 -7.29
N MET A 99 9.43 -13.44 -6.01
CA MET A 99 9.97 -12.33 -5.22
C MET A 99 11.46 -12.55 -4.96
N PRO A 100 12.34 -12.05 -5.83
CA PRO A 100 13.79 -12.27 -5.70
C PRO A 100 14.41 -11.57 -4.49
N LEU A 101 13.73 -10.54 -3.93
CA LEU A 101 14.20 -9.73 -2.79
C LEU A 101 14.16 -10.42 -1.42
N SER A 102 13.75 -11.68 -1.34
CA SER A 102 13.47 -12.33 -0.06
C SER A 102 14.70 -12.44 0.86
N LEU A 103 15.90 -12.60 0.30
CA LEU A 103 17.14 -12.67 1.09
C LEU A 103 17.57 -11.30 1.59
N ASP A 104 17.48 -10.28 0.76
CA ASP A 104 17.90 -8.91 1.10
C ASP A 104 17.00 -8.32 2.17
N VAL A 105 15.67 -8.44 2.02
CA VAL A 105 14.70 -7.96 3.02
C VAL A 105 14.88 -8.69 4.35
N ARG A 106 15.09 -10.00 4.33
CA ARG A 106 15.30 -10.78 5.56
C ARG A 106 16.58 -10.38 6.31
N GLN A 107 17.63 -9.98 5.60
CA GLN A 107 18.91 -9.58 6.20
C GLN A 107 18.90 -8.13 6.68
N GLN A 108 18.35 -7.22 5.86
CA GLN A 108 18.35 -5.79 6.15
C GLN A 108 17.22 -5.36 7.08
N TYR A 109 16.06 -6.03 7.01
CA TYR A 109 14.84 -5.71 7.75
C TYR A 109 14.27 -6.95 8.49
N PRO A 110 15.06 -7.53 9.43
CA PRO A 110 14.69 -8.79 10.07
C PRO A 110 13.44 -8.67 10.97
N VAL A 111 13.13 -7.48 11.48
CA VAL A 111 11.93 -7.23 12.31
C VAL A 111 10.69 -7.24 11.42
N GLU A 112 10.69 -6.47 10.35
CA GLU A 112 9.58 -6.34 9.39
C GLU A 112 9.33 -7.69 8.69
N PHE A 113 10.40 -8.41 8.36
CA PHE A 113 10.26 -9.76 7.80
C PHE A 113 9.56 -10.72 8.77
N ARG A 114 9.89 -10.69 10.08
CA ARG A 114 9.19 -11.49 11.10
C ARG A 114 7.73 -11.06 11.27
N ILE A 115 7.42 -9.77 11.13
CA ILE A 115 6.03 -9.28 11.11
C ILE A 115 5.30 -9.89 9.92
N GLY A 116 5.92 -9.91 8.75
CA GLY A 116 5.37 -10.56 7.55
C GLY A 116 5.09 -12.06 7.76
N GLU A 117 6.03 -12.80 8.35
CA GLU A 117 5.82 -14.23 8.68
C GLU A 117 4.68 -14.43 9.69
N TYR A 118 4.55 -13.54 10.66
CA TYR A 118 3.46 -13.56 11.63
C TYR A 118 2.11 -13.28 10.95
N ALA A 119 2.05 -12.26 10.08
CA ALA A 119 0.86 -11.95 9.31
C ALA A 119 0.38 -13.15 8.48
N LEU A 120 1.29 -13.89 7.83
CA LEU A 120 0.92 -15.11 7.10
C LEU A 120 0.26 -16.17 7.98
N LYS A 121 0.67 -16.28 9.25
CA LYS A 121 0.04 -17.22 10.22
C LYS A 121 -1.36 -16.76 10.60
N ILE A 122 -1.56 -15.45 10.79
CA ILE A 122 -2.89 -14.89 11.10
C ILE A 122 -3.82 -15.04 9.89
N ILE A 123 -3.35 -14.72 8.68
CA ILE A 123 -4.11 -14.89 7.43
C ILE A 123 -4.58 -16.34 7.30
N ARG A 124 -3.68 -17.30 7.51
CA ARG A 124 -4.06 -18.72 7.49
C ARG A 124 -5.11 -19.07 8.53
N LYS A 125 -4.99 -18.52 9.75
CA LYS A 125 -5.92 -18.83 10.86
C LYS A 125 -7.30 -18.22 10.67
N ARG A 126 -7.38 -16.96 10.21
CA ARG A 126 -8.65 -16.23 10.07
C ARG A 126 -9.34 -16.49 8.74
N LEU A 127 -8.61 -16.37 7.64
CA LEU A 127 -9.18 -16.48 6.30
C LEU A 127 -9.13 -17.91 5.76
N ASN A 128 -8.52 -18.86 6.48
CA ASN A 128 -8.28 -20.23 6.02
C ASN A 128 -7.53 -20.31 4.67
N VAL A 129 -6.74 -19.29 4.34
CA VAL A 129 -5.94 -19.20 3.12
C VAL A 129 -4.46 -19.38 3.45
N ARG A 130 -3.81 -20.31 2.76
CA ARG A 130 -2.36 -20.50 2.88
C ARG A 130 -1.66 -19.76 1.75
N LEU A 131 -1.18 -18.56 2.03
CA LEU A 131 -0.34 -17.81 1.11
C LEU A 131 1.08 -18.39 1.02
N PRO A 132 1.77 -18.21 -0.11
CA PRO A 132 3.18 -18.58 -0.25
C PRO A 132 4.08 -17.81 0.72
N ALA A 133 5.18 -18.44 1.16
CA ALA A 133 6.10 -17.84 2.14
C ALA A 133 6.73 -16.53 1.65
N HIS A 134 6.90 -16.34 0.35
CA HIS A 134 7.45 -15.10 -0.22
C HIS A 134 6.53 -13.88 -0.05
N GLU A 135 5.24 -14.06 0.25
CA GLU A 135 4.33 -12.94 0.54
C GLU A 135 4.72 -12.22 1.86
N ALA A 136 5.46 -12.89 2.76
CA ALA A 136 6.04 -12.23 3.93
C ALA A 136 6.94 -11.04 3.55
N VAL A 137 7.62 -11.13 2.40
CA VAL A 137 8.46 -10.04 1.86
C VAL A 137 7.61 -8.84 1.45
N GLY A 138 6.50 -9.08 0.73
CA GLY A 138 5.59 -8.02 0.32
C GLY A 138 4.97 -7.29 1.53
N ILE A 139 4.59 -8.06 2.56
CA ILE A 139 4.09 -7.49 3.82
C ILE A 139 5.18 -6.68 4.52
N ALA A 140 6.40 -7.20 4.64
CA ALA A 140 7.53 -6.49 5.21
C ALA A 140 7.80 -5.17 4.46
N MET A 141 7.78 -5.20 3.14
CA MET A 141 7.96 -4.01 2.30
C MET A 141 6.84 -2.98 2.51
N ALA A 142 5.60 -3.43 2.79
CA ALA A 142 4.52 -2.51 3.14
C ALA A 142 4.86 -1.71 4.41
N PHE A 143 5.44 -2.32 5.44
CA PHE A 143 5.90 -1.62 6.64
C PHE A 143 7.06 -0.68 6.33
N ILE A 144 8.09 -1.16 5.66
CA ILE A 144 9.30 -0.39 5.31
C ILE A 144 8.94 0.88 4.51
N ASN A 145 8.06 0.74 3.52
CA ASN A 145 7.66 1.86 2.66
C ASN A 145 6.64 2.81 3.31
N ASN A 146 6.13 2.48 4.50
CA ASN A 146 5.13 3.26 5.21
C ASN A 146 5.59 3.66 6.62
N MET A 147 6.89 3.86 6.81
CA MET A 147 7.41 4.55 7.99
C MET A 147 6.84 5.97 8.01
N ALA A 148 6.33 6.39 9.17
CA ALA A 148 5.94 7.78 9.34
C ALA A 148 7.22 8.62 9.46
N ASP A 149 7.38 9.57 8.55
CA ASP A 149 8.47 10.55 8.65
C ASP A 149 8.25 11.39 9.90
N SER A 150 9.19 11.32 10.82
CA SER A 150 9.14 12.07 12.08
C SER A 150 9.27 13.59 11.92
N ASP A 151 9.55 14.12 10.72
CA ASP A 151 9.85 15.54 10.53
C ASP A 151 9.54 16.10 9.12
N SER A 152 8.44 15.77 8.48
CA SER A 152 8.07 16.49 7.25
C SER A 152 6.93 17.48 7.48
N CYS A 153 7.35 18.74 7.63
CA CYS A 153 6.56 19.94 7.69
C CYS A 153 5.40 19.98 6.66
N GLU A 154 4.22 20.36 7.09
CA GLU A 154 2.99 20.47 6.27
C GLU A 154 3.14 21.33 5.01
N VAL A 155 4.10 22.23 4.96
CA VAL A 155 4.35 23.14 3.83
C VAL A 155 4.92 22.45 2.60
N VAL A 156 5.61 21.30 2.76
CA VAL A 156 6.17 20.53 1.63
C VAL A 156 5.08 19.69 0.94
N LYS A 157 3.98 19.41 1.61
CA LYS A 157 2.91 18.52 1.10
C LYS A 157 2.05 19.17 0.00
N GLU A 158 1.83 20.47 0.05
CA GLU A 158 0.96 21.18 -0.91
C GLU A 158 1.63 21.37 -2.28
N PHE A 159 2.92 21.71 -2.29
CA PHE A 159 3.69 21.90 -3.53
C PHE A 159 4.03 20.56 -4.22
N SER A 160 4.09 19.46 -3.47
CA SER A 160 4.34 18.13 -4.03
C SER A 160 3.10 17.47 -4.63
N ALA A 161 1.89 17.87 -4.25
CA ALA A 161 0.65 17.27 -4.74
C ALA A 161 0.42 17.56 -6.23
N ASP A 162 0.55 18.81 -6.66
CA ASP A 162 0.38 19.20 -8.07
C ASP A 162 1.43 18.55 -8.98
N ILE A 163 2.68 18.44 -8.48
CA ILE A 163 3.75 17.78 -9.21
C ILE A 163 3.47 16.28 -9.30
N TYR A 164 3.03 15.67 -8.19
CA TYR A 164 2.69 14.26 -8.18
C TYR A 164 1.53 13.94 -9.12
N ASP A 165 0.45 14.73 -9.11
CA ASP A 165 -0.72 14.50 -9.98
C ASP A 165 -0.33 14.58 -11.47
N ARG A 166 0.56 15.48 -11.81
CA ARG A 166 1.15 15.56 -13.16
C ARG A 166 1.99 14.32 -13.49
N VAL A 167 2.86 13.89 -12.58
CA VAL A 167 3.68 12.69 -12.74
C VAL A 167 2.82 11.44 -12.89
N LEU A 168 1.75 11.33 -12.10
CA LEU A 168 0.81 10.23 -12.17
C LEU A 168 0.12 10.18 -13.54
N GLU A 169 -0.38 11.32 -14.03
CA GLU A 169 -1.06 11.37 -15.33
C GLU A 169 -0.07 11.09 -16.48
N GLU A 170 1.11 11.70 -16.50
CA GLU A 170 2.13 11.43 -17.51
C GLU A 170 2.56 9.96 -17.52
N SER A 171 2.71 9.35 -16.35
CA SER A 171 3.03 7.93 -16.21
C SER A 171 1.91 7.03 -16.71
N THR A 172 0.65 7.39 -16.43
CA THR A 172 -0.52 6.67 -16.91
C THR A 172 -0.61 6.71 -18.42
N VAL A 173 -0.43 7.90 -19.01
CA VAL A 173 -0.41 8.08 -20.48
C VAL A 173 0.73 7.28 -21.12
N ALA A 174 1.90 7.20 -20.47
CA ALA A 174 3.01 6.39 -20.97
C ALA A 174 2.65 4.90 -21.00
N VAL A 175 1.96 4.39 -19.98
CA VAL A 175 1.44 3.01 -19.93
C VAL A 175 0.39 2.77 -21.02
N GLU A 176 -0.59 3.66 -21.16
CA GLU A 176 -1.63 3.58 -22.18
C GLU A 176 -1.02 3.51 -23.59
N ASN A 177 -0.09 4.40 -23.88
CA ASN A 177 0.60 4.42 -25.18
C ASN A 177 1.42 3.17 -25.46
N ARG A 178 2.11 2.65 -24.43
CA ARG A 178 2.97 1.48 -24.57
C ARG A 178 2.18 0.20 -24.77
N LEU A 179 1.07 0.06 -24.06
CA LEU A 179 0.26 -1.16 -24.07
C LEU A 179 -0.90 -1.11 -25.06
N GLY A 180 -1.22 0.08 -25.62
CA GLY A 180 -2.37 0.28 -26.49
C GLY A 180 -3.71 0.06 -25.78
N ILE A 181 -3.78 0.39 -24.47
CA ILE A 181 -4.98 0.24 -23.64
C ILE A 181 -5.47 1.61 -23.18
N GLN A 182 -6.70 1.65 -22.69
CA GLN A 182 -7.23 2.78 -21.94
C GLN A 182 -7.35 2.37 -20.48
N VAL A 183 -6.72 3.12 -19.58
CA VAL A 183 -6.73 2.86 -18.15
C VAL A 183 -7.99 3.46 -17.53
N ASP A 184 -8.74 2.64 -16.83
CA ASP A 184 -9.85 3.10 -16.00
C ASP A 184 -9.30 3.79 -14.75
N ARG A 185 -9.38 5.13 -14.72
CA ARG A 185 -8.82 5.96 -13.63
C ARG A 185 -9.65 5.90 -12.35
N GLU A 186 -10.86 5.36 -12.40
CA GLU A 186 -11.71 5.11 -11.23
C GLU A 186 -11.57 3.67 -10.73
N GLY A 187 -10.87 2.83 -11.50
CA GLY A 187 -10.70 1.42 -11.22
C GLY A 187 -9.66 1.13 -10.14
N PHE A 188 -9.84 -0.02 -9.50
CA PHE A 188 -8.98 -0.55 -8.43
C PHE A 188 -7.50 -0.68 -8.84
N ASP A 189 -7.22 -1.18 -10.05
CA ASP A 189 -5.85 -1.35 -10.53
C ASP A 189 -5.14 -0.01 -10.72
N TYR A 190 -5.87 1.03 -11.11
CA TYR A 190 -5.34 2.39 -11.18
C TYR A 190 -5.02 2.97 -9.80
N ALA A 191 -5.91 2.81 -8.82
CA ALA A 191 -5.67 3.26 -7.45
C ALA A 191 -4.41 2.61 -6.85
N ARG A 192 -4.18 1.32 -7.14
CA ARG A 192 -2.96 0.60 -6.75
C ARG A 192 -1.72 1.15 -7.45
N PHE A 193 -1.80 1.34 -8.76
CA PHE A 193 -0.70 1.92 -9.53
C PHE A 193 -0.33 3.31 -8.99
N ALA A 194 -1.32 4.18 -8.76
CA ALA A 194 -1.12 5.49 -8.18
C ALA A 194 -0.44 5.43 -6.80
N THR A 195 -0.88 4.51 -5.94
CA THR A 195 -0.28 4.30 -4.62
C THR A 195 1.20 3.92 -4.72
N HIS A 196 1.55 2.94 -5.56
CA HIS A 196 2.93 2.51 -5.72
C HIS A 196 3.80 3.61 -6.33
N LEU A 197 3.28 4.36 -7.30
CA LEU A 197 3.99 5.50 -7.89
C LEU A 197 4.23 6.60 -6.86
N GLN A 198 3.27 6.86 -5.95
CA GLN A 198 3.42 7.84 -4.88
C GLN A 198 4.56 7.48 -3.92
N TYR A 199 4.70 6.21 -3.54
CA TYR A 199 5.83 5.76 -2.71
C TYR A 199 7.15 5.99 -3.40
N LEU A 200 7.23 5.64 -4.69
CA LEU A 200 8.44 5.86 -5.47
C LEU A 200 8.78 7.36 -5.55
N PHE A 201 7.78 8.19 -5.83
CA PHE A 201 7.92 9.64 -5.92
C PHE A 201 8.39 10.27 -4.59
N ASN A 202 7.77 9.88 -3.47
CA ASN A 202 8.15 10.38 -2.15
C ASN A 202 9.60 10.01 -1.81
N ARG A 203 10.01 8.77 -2.10
CA ARG A 203 11.39 8.31 -1.87
C ARG A 203 12.42 9.05 -2.72
N LEU A 204 12.09 9.33 -3.98
CA LEU A 204 12.96 10.12 -4.84
C LEU A 204 13.13 11.55 -4.30
N ASN A 205 12.04 12.15 -3.79
CA ASN A 205 12.07 13.50 -3.22
C ASN A 205 12.81 13.57 -1.87
N SER A 206 12.76 12.51 -1.05
CA SER A 206 13.53 12.44 0.20
C SER A 206 15.01 12.12 0.00
N GLY A 207 15.44 11.85 -1.25
CA GLY A 207 16.80 11.45 -1.55
C GLY A 207 17.17 10.06 -1.04
N GLU A 208 16.20 9.30 -0.57
CA GLU A 208 16.37 7.92 -0.11
C GLU A 208 16.55 6.98 -1.31
N SER A 209 17.79 6.72 -1.67
CA SER A 209 18.07 5.65 -2.63
C SER A 209 18.30 4.32 -1.90
N ILE A 210 17.61 3.27 -2.31
CA ILE A 210 18.01 1.93 -1.91
C ILE A 210 19.30 1.62 -2.68
N VAL A 211 20.41 1.62 -1.97
CA VAL A 211 21.65 1.05 -2.49
C VAL A 211 21.48 -0.47 -2.42
N SER A 212 20.86 -1.05 -3.43
CA SER A 212 20.73 -2.50 -3.52
C SER A 212 21.41 -2.99 -4.80
N ASP A 213 22.14 -4.09 -4.70
CA ASP A 213 22.76 -4.75 -5.85
C ASP A 213 21.73 -5.55 -6.68
N ASN A 214 20.55 -4.94 -6.91
CA ASN A 214 19.42 -5.54 -7.61
C ASN A 214 19.59 -5.58 -9.14
N ARG A 215 20.76 -5.19 -9.65
CA ARG A 215 21.03 -5.13 -11.09
C ARG A 215 20.80 -6.49 -11.79
N LYS A 216 21.19 -7.58 -11.14
CA LYS A 216 20.98 -8.93 -11.69
C LYS A 216 19.48 -9.26 -11.80
N MET A 217 18.72 -8.89 -10.79
CA MET A 217 17.27 -9.07 -10.73
C MET A 217 16.59 -8.23 -11.81
N TYR A 218 16.92 -6.95 -11.92
CA TYR A 218 16.39 -6.07 -12.97
C TYR A 218 16.62 -6.67 -14.36
N LEU A 219 17.81 -7.17 -14.65
CA LEU A 219 18.14 -7.81 -15.92
C LEU A 219 17.34 -9.11 -16.16
N SER A 220 17.03 -9.87 -15.11
CA SER A 220 16.17 -11.07 -15.20
C SER A 220 14.73 -10.70 -15.51
N LEU A 221 14.17 -9.72 -14.78
CA LEU A 221 12.80 -9.22 -15.00
C LEU A 221 12.64 -8.60 -16.39
N LYS A 222 13.65 -7.88 -16.86
CA LYS A 222 13.66 -7.31 -18.22
C LYS A 222 13.55 -8.35 -19.31
N LYS A 223 14.11 -9.55 -19.11
CA LYS A 223 13.99 -10.68 -20.03
C LYS A 223 12.64 -11.39 -19.93
N GLU A 224 12.12 -11.54 -18.72
CA GLU A 224 10.88 -12.25 -18.45
C GLU A 224 9.63 -11.43 -18.83
N TYR A 225 9.69 -10.11 -18.58
CA TYR A 225 8.58 -9.16 -18.80
C TYR A 225 9.05 -7.95 -19.64
N PRO A 226 9.39 -8.12 -20.92
CA PRO A 226 10.00 -7.06 -21.71
C PRO A 226 9.11 -5.84 -21.87
N VAL A 227 7.81 -6.00 -22.09
CA VAL A 227 6.88 -4.88 -22.28
C VAL A 227 6.70 -4.10 -20.97
N ALA A 228 6.49 -4.79 -19.84
CA ALA A 228 6.40 -4.13 -18.53
C ALA A 228 7.70 -3.39 -18.17
N SER A 229 8.85 -3.94 -18.55
CA SER A 229 10.14 -3.26 -18.35
C SER A 229 10.27 -2.00 -19.18
N MET A 230 9.75 -1.98 -20.41
CA MET A 230 9.72 -0.78 -21.24
C MET A 230 8.79 0.28 -20.64
N CYS A 231 7.63 -0.11 -20.09
CA CYS A 231 6.77 0.82 -19.35
C CYS A 231 7.50 1.41 -18.13
N ALA A 232 8.23 0.58 -17.38
CA ALA A 232 9.00 1.05 -16.23
C ALA A 232 10.13 2.04 -16.64
N ASP A 233 10.81 1.79 -17.76
CA ASP A 233 11.83 2.70 -18.32
C ASP A 233 11.17 4.05 -18.74
N ASP A 234 9.95 4.03 -19.32
CA ASP A 234 9.18 5.23 -19.68
C ASP A 234 8.79 6.03 -18.42
N ILE A 235 8.25 5.36 -17.39
CA ILE A 235 7.90 5.99 -16.10
C ILE A 235 9.14 6.57 -15.41
N ALA A 236 10.26 5.86 -15.41
CA ALA A 236 11.52 6.38 -14.87
C ALA A 236 11.96 7.67 -15.58
N SER A 237 11.71 7.76 -16.89
CA SER A 237 12.01 8.97 -17.67
C SER A 237 11.08 10.15 -17.29
N VAL A 238 9.82 9.88 -16.91
CA VAL A 238 8.90 10.90 -16.38
C VAL A 238 9.38 11.40 -15.02
N LEU A 239 9.77 10.50 -14.12
CA LEU A 239 10.26 10.82 -12.78
C LEU A 239 11.60 11.56 -12.75
N SER A 240 12.37 11.52 -13.84
CA SER A 240 13.71 12.13 -13.94
C SER A 240 13.68 13.57 -14.48
N ARG A 241 12.50 14.09 -14.83
CA ARG A 241 12.27 15.46 -15.35
C ARG A 241 11.94 16.44 -14.24
#